data_a961a96b533d7e4b2986d32442096831
#
_entry.id   a961a96b533d7e4b2986d32442096831
#
_cell.length_a   1.000
_cell.length_b   1.000
_cell.length_c   1.000
_cell.angle_alpha   90.00
_cell.angle_beta   90.00
_cell.angle_gamma   90.00
#
_symmetry.space_group_name_H-M   'P 1'
#
loop_
_entity.id
_entity.type
_entity.pdbx_description
1 polymer ?
#
loop_
_entity_poly.entity_id
_entity_poly.type
_entity_poly.pdbx_seq_one_letter_code
_entity_poly.pdbx_strand_id
1 'polypeptide(L)'
;MNYFGFITVRTGSSRLPQKCLLPIRGRRIIEHIIDRAKLIRGFAGVVVCTSVESEDDILETIAKDKKVLCFRGSLKDKLKRYNGAVTKFGADYIVLFDADDLFCDPELNELAIAQIKSEPCDFLRPPAGL
;
A
#
# COMPACT_ATOMS: atom_id res chain seq x y z
N MET A 1 -6.03 -10.39 -15.48
CA MET A 1 -5.54 -9.08 -15.04
C MET A 1 -4.99 -9.17 -13.64
N ASN A 2 -3.89 -8.48 -13.37
CA ASN A 2 -3.23 -8.50 -12.06
C ASN A 2 -3.64 -7.29 -11.23
N TYR A 3 -4.15 -7.56 -10.04
CA TYR A 3 -4.51 -6.56 -9.03
C TYR A 3 -3.45 -6.59 -7.93
N PHE A 4 -2.94 -5.42 -7.56
CA PHE A 4 -1.94 -5.30 -6.49
C PHE A 4 -2.42 -4.30 -5.43
N GLY A 5 -2.10 -4.59 -4.18
CA GLY A 5 -2.26 -3.62 -3.10
C GLY A 5 -0.96 -2.82 -2.94
N PHE A 6 -1.04 -1.50 -3.04
CA PHE A 6 0.11 -0.61 -2.84
C PHE A 6 -0.07 0.17 -1.55
N ILE A 7 0.85 -0.02 -0.62
CA ILE A 7 0.89 0.74 0.62
C ILE A 7 1.91 1.87 0.44
N THR A 8 1.43 3.10 0.33
CA THR A 8 2.31 4.26 0.19
C THR A 8 2.72 4.75 1.58
N VAL A 9 4.00 4.76 1.84
CA VAL A 9 4.53 5.05 3.17
C VAL A 9 5.94 5.63 3.11
N ARG A 10 6.22 6.54 4.03
CA ARG A 10 7.58 7.03 4.29
C ARG A 10 7.70 7.41 5.76
N THR A 11 8.91 7.39 6.29
CA THR A 11 9.18 7.74 7.69
C THR A 11 9.14 9.24 7.92
N GLY A 12 9.55 10.03 6.94
CA GLY A 12 9.55 11.50 7.04
C GLY A 12 8.16 12.06 6.82
N SER A 13 7.45 12.38 7.91
CA SER A 13 6.18 13.08 7.89
C SER A 13 6.36 14.46 8.50
N SER A 14 5.75 15.49 7.88
CA SER A 14 5.81 16.86 8.42
C SER A 14 5.00 17.04 9.70
N ARG A 15 3.93 16.26 9.89
CA ARG A 15 3.04 16.36 11.06
C ARG A 15 3.54 15.55 12.25
N LEU A 16 3.78 14.26 12.02
CA LEU A 16 4.26 13.35 13.04
C LEU A 16 5.34 12.46 12.44
N PRO A 17 6.61 12.84 12.58
CA PRO A 17 7.72 12.05 12.03
C PRO A 17 7.68 10.62 12.54
N GLN A 18 7.97 9.66 11.66
CA GLN A 18 8.00 8.24 11.96
C GLN A 18 6.68 7.66 12.49
N LYS A 19 5.55 8.29 12.15
CA LYS A 19 4.22 7.81 12.58
C LYS A 19 4.01 6.33 12.24
N CYS A 20 4.40 5.91 11.04
CA CYS A 20 4.22 4.53 10.59
C CYS A 20 4.99 3.50 11.41
N LEU A 21 5.99 3.94 12.17
CA LEU A 21 6.81 3.07 13.03
C LEU A 21 6.34 3.03 14.49
N LEU A 22 5.33 3.84 14.86
CA LEU A 22 4.80 3.84 16.20
C LEU A 22 4.14 2.49 16.53
N PRO A 23 4.38 1.95 17.72
CA PRO A 23 3.82 0.65 18.07
C PRO A 23 2.38 0.74 18.53
N ILE A 24 1.57 -0.22 18.12
CA ILE A 24 0.24 -0.48 18.65
C ILE A 24 0.18 -1.97 18.96
N ARG A 25 -0.01 -2.33 20.21
CA ARG A 25 -0.03 -3.72 20.69
C ARG A 25 1.20 -4.52 20.24
N GLY A 26 2.38 -3.91 20.35
CA GLY A 26 3.65 -4.59 20.08
C GLY A 26 4.04 -4.67 18.61
N ARG A 27 3.22 -4.17 17.69
CA ARG A 27 3.55 -4.09 16.26
C ARG A 27 3.45 -2.65 15.77
N ARG A 28 4.31 -2.28 14.83
CA ARG A 28 4.28 -0.95 14.24
C ARG A 28 3.02 -0.74 13.39
N ILE A 29 2.59 0.51 13.27
CA ILE A 29 1.41 0.84 12.45
C ILE A 29 1.52 0.22 11.04
N ILE A 30 2.67 0.36 10.39
CA ILE A 30 2.88 -0.19 9.04
C ILE A 30 2.67 -1.71 9.00
N GLU A 31 3.07 -2.43 10.04
CA GLU A 31 2.89 -3.88 10.10
C GLU A 31 1.40 -4.26 10.16
N HIS A 32 0.60 -3.49 10.91
CA HIS A 32 -0.85 -3.71 10.96
C HIS A 32 -1.50 -3.52 9.57
N ILE A 33 -1.09 -2.48 8.84
CA ILE A 33 -1.62 -2.20 7.50
C ILE A 33 -1.23 -3.32 6.54
N ILE A 34 0.02 -3.76 6.57
CA ILE A 34 0.48 -4.90 5.76
C ILE A 34 -0.35 -6.15 6.06
N ASP A 35 -0.55 -6.47 7.32
CA ASP A 35 -1.31 -7.66 7.72
C ASP A 35 -2.74 -7.61 7.20
N ARG A 36 -3.39 -6.46 7.28
CA ARG A 36 -4.75 -6.31 6.75
C ARG A 36 -4.80 -6.40 5.24
N ALA A 37 -3.87 -5.76 4.55
CA ALA A 37 -3.80 -5.84 3.09
C ALA A 37 -3.58 -7.28 2.60
N LYS A 38 -2.80 -8.07 3.32
CA LYS A 38 -2.57 -9.49 3.00
C LYS A 38 -3.81 -10.35 3.14
N LEU A 39 -4.82 -9.91 3.89
CA LEU A 39 -6.09 -10.65 4.02
C LEU A 39 -7.00 -10.49 2.81
N ILE A 40 -6.74 -9.51 1.94
CA ILE A 40 -7.57 -9.26 0.77
C ILE A 40 -7.28 -10.32 -0.29
N ARG A 41 -8.33 -11.06 -0.66
CA ARG A 41 -8.24 -12.05 -1.74
C ARG A 41 -8.30 -11.35 -3.08
N GLY A 42 -7.58 -11.87 -4.05
CA GLY A 42 -7.57 -11.34 -5.41
C GLY A 42 -6.35 -10.50 -5.75
N PHE A 43 -5.49 -10.16 -4.80
CA PHE A 43 -4.21 -9.51 -5.09
C PHE A 43 -3.17 -10.53 -5.57
N ALA A 44 -2.47 -10.18 -6.64
CA ALA A 44 -1.26 -10.90 -7.05
C ALA A 44 -0.11 -10.63 -6.08
N GLY A 45 -0.14 -9.51 -5.37
CA GLY A 45 0.83 -9.18 -4.35
C GLY A 45 0.47 -7.88 -3.63
N VAL A 46 1.17 -7.66 -2.52
CA VAL A 46 1.13 -6.41 -1.77
C VAL A 46 2.50 -5.79 -1.85
N VAL A 47 2.56 -4.49 -2.13
CA VAL A 47 3.82 -3.75 -2.34
C VAL A 47 3.88 -2.59 -1.36
N VAL A 48 4.95 -2.53 -0.59
CA VAL A 48 5.29 -1.33 0.18
C VAL A 48 6.01 -0.38 -0.77
N CYS A 49 5.40 0.77 -1.05
CA CYS A 49 5.94 1.79 -1.95
C CYS A 49 6.52 2.93 -1.13
N THR A 50 7.83 3.06 -1.13
CA THR A 50 8.52 4.07 -0.33
C THR A 50 9.62 4.77 -1.15
N SER A 51 10.37 5.66 -0.51
CA SER A 51 11.41 6.43 -1.17
C SER A 51 12.76 5.73 -1.17
N VAL A 52 13.70 6.30 -1.89
CA VAL A 52 15.09 5.83 -1.91
C VAL A 52 15.93 6.45 -0.79
N GLU A 53 15.36 7.32 0.03
CA GLU A 53 16.06 7.97 1.13
C GLU A 53 16.48 6.95 2.19
N SER A 54 17.66 7.16 2.80
CA SER A 54 18.19 6.22 3.79
C SER A 54 17.29 6.06 5.02
N GLU A 55 16.53 7.09 5.39
CA GLU A 55 15.58 7.03 6.50
C GLU A 55 14.45 6.02 6.26
N ASP A 56 14.20 5.65 5.00
CA ASP A 56 13.17 4.69 4.62
C ASP A 56 13.72 3.25 4.44
N ASP A 57 14.99 3.03 4.70
CA ASP A 57 15.58 1.68 4.64
C ASP A 57 14.86 0.69 5.56
N ILE A 58 14.41 1.17 6.73
CA ILE A 58 13.66 0.33 7.68
C ILE A 58 12.37 -0.23 7.08
N LEU A 59 11.72 0.52 6.19
CA LEU A 59 10.47 0.08 5.56
C LEU A 59 10.71 -1.09 4.60
N GLU A 60 11.83 -1.09 3.89
CA GLU A 60 12.22 -2.23 3.05
C GLU A 60 12.48 -3.46 3.91
N THR A 61 13.16 -3.32 5.04
CA THR A 61 13.42 -4.39 5.99
C THR A 61 12.10 -4.97 6.52
N ILE A 62 11.15 -4.11 6.92
CA ILE A 62 9.85 -4.53 7.41
C ILE A 62 9.07 -5.29 6.32
N ALA A 63 9.08 -4.78 5.08
CA ALA A 63 8.41 -5.45 3.96
C ALA A 63 8.97 -6.87 3.76
N LYS A 64 10.28 -7.00 3.81
CA LYS A 64 10.97 -8.29 3.67
C LYS A 64 10.58 -9.25 4.79
N ASP A 65 10.57 -8.77 6.04
CA ASP A 65 10.20 -9.58 7.21
C ASP A 65 8.74 -10.03 7.13
N LYS A 66 7.86 -9.18 6.60
CA LYS A 66 6.43 -9.49 6.42
C LYS A 66 6.16 -10.28 5.13
N LYS A 67 7.17 -10.57 4.34
CA LYS A 67 7.09 -11.34 3.09
C LYS A 67 6.19 -10.68 2.05
N VAL A 68 6.27 -9.36 1.95
CA VAL A 68 5.61 -8.59 0.91
C VAL A 68 6.65 -7.92 0.02
N LEU A 69 6.21 -7.44 -1.14
CA LEU A 69 7.08 -6.77 -2.09
C LEU A 69 7.40 -5.35 -1.60
N CYS A 70 8.50 -4.81 -2.10
CA CYS A 70 8.87 -3.43 -1.83
C CYS A 70 9.35 -2.77 -3.11
N PHE A 71 8.92 -1.54 -3.33
CA PHE A 71 9.42 -0.68 -4.39
C PHE A 71 9.88 0.65 -3.80
N ARG A 72 11.08 1.04 -4.18
CA ARG A 72 11.67 2.30 -3.73
C ARG A 72 11.84 3.22 -4.94
N GLY A 73 11.29 4.42 -4.85
CA GLY A 73 11.30 5.36 -5.96
C GLY A 73 11.29 6.82 -5.50
N SER A 74 10.80 7.71 -6.36
CA SER A 74 10.82 9.15 -6.10
C SER A 74 10.16 9.52 -4.76
N LEU A 75 10.86 10.34 -3.96
CA LEU A 75 10.34 10.89 -2.72
C LEU A 75 9.22 11.92 -3.00
N LYS A 76 9.46 12.81 -3.94
CA LYS A 76 8.59 13.97 -4.19
C LYS A 76 7.44 13.65 -5.14
N ASP A 77 7.64 12.75 -6.08
CA ASP A 77 6.67 12.44 -7.12
C ASP A 77 6.04 11.05 -6.87
N LYS A 78 4.90 11.05 -6.20
CA LYS A 78 4.18 9.82 -5.89
C LYS A 78 3.73 9.07 -7.14
N LEU A 79 3.26 9.80 -8.16
CA LEU A 79 2.79 9.16 -9.38
C LEU A 79 3.91 8.45 -10.12
N LYS A 80 5.09 9.07 -10.16
CA LYS A 80 6.28 8.46 -10.73
C LYS A 80 6.66 7.19 -9.97
N ARG A 81 6.58 7.23 -8.65
CA ARG A 81 6.86 6.07 -7.79
C ARG A 81 5.88 4.93 -8.05
N TYR A 82 4.59 5.23 -8.14
CA TYR A 82 3.57 4.22 -8.45
C TYR A 82 3.76 3.64 -9.84
N ASN A 83 4.02 4.49 -10.83
CA ASN A 83 4.25 4.04 -12.20
C ASN A 83 5.46 3.10 -12.30
N GLY A 84 6.53 3.41 -11.57
CA GLY A 84 7.70 2.53 -11.49
C GLY A 84 7.36 1.16 -10.90
N ALA A 85 6.58 1.13 -9.83
CA ALA A 85 6.15 -0.11 -9.20
C ALA A 85 5.20 -0.91 -10.12
N VAL A 86 4.25 -0.25 -10.76
CA VAL A 86 3.33 -0.86 -11.73
C VAL A 86 4.12 -1.54 -12.85
N THR A 87 5.09 -0.84 -13.40
CA THR A 87 5.94 -1.37 -14.49
C THR A 87 6.75 -2.56 -14.02
N LYS A 88 7.35 -2.46 -12.83
CA LYS A 88 8.22 -3.52 -12.29
C LYS A 88 7.45 -4.81 -12.03
N PHE A 89 6.25 -4.72 -11.44
CA PHE A 89 5.49 -5.89 -11.01
C PHE A 89 4.41 -6.32 -11.99
N GLY A 90 4.15 -5.57 -13.03
CA GLY A 90 3.14 -5.91 -14.04
C GLY A 90 1.71 -5.76 -13.52
N ALA A 91 1.45 -4.73 -12.72
CA ALA A 91 0.11 -4.47 -12.20
C ALA A 91 -0.78 -3.85 -13.28
N ASP A 92 -1.99 -4.37 -13.44
CA ASP A 92 -3.01 -3.79 -14.29
C ASP A 92 -3.89 -2.82 -13.51
N TYR A 93 -4.21 -3.18 -12.27
CA TYR A 93 -4.94 -2.34 -11.32
C TYR A 93 -4.22 -2.30 -10.00
N ILE A 94 -4.29 -1.17 -9.33
CA ILE A 94 -3.74 -1.01 -7.98
C ILE A 94 -4.82 -0.52 -7.02
N VAL A 95 -4.77 -1.03 -5.79
CA VAL A 95 -5.55 -0.52 -4.67
C VAL A 95 -4.58 0.23 -3.76
N LEU A 96 -4.85 1.50 -3.53
CA LEU A 96 -3.97 2.35 -2.74
C LEU A 96 -4.37 2.35 -1.27
N PHE A 97 -3.41 2.12 -0.40
CA PHE A 97 -3.55 2.24 1.05
C PHE A 97 -2.58 3.30 1.56
N ASP A 98 -3.08 4.22 2.34
CA ASP A 98 -2.24 5.19 3.04
C ASP A 98 -1.63 4.57 4.31
N ALA A 99 -0.52 5.12 4.75
CA ALA A 99 0.23 4.60 5.89
C ALA A 99 -0.48 4.71 7.24
N ASP A 100 -1.64 5.34 7.29
CA ASP A 100 -2.49 5.48 8.48
C ASP A 100 -3.85 4.79 8.35
N ASP A 101 -4.04 4.01 7.29
CA ASP A 101 -5.30 3.30 7.03
C ASP A 101 -5.37 1.99 7.83
N LEU A 102 -5.42 2.11 9.15
CA LEU A 102 -5.40 0.98 10.08
C LEU A 102 -6.64 0.10 10.00
N PHE A 103 -7.76 0.65 9.53
CA PHE A 103 -9.05 -0.03 9.53
C PHE A 103 -9.55 -0.34 8.12
N CYS A 104 -8.64 -0.46 7.16
CA CYS A 104 -9.04 -0.86 5.82
C CYS A 104 -9.78 -2.20 5.89
N ASP A 105 -10.92 -2.26 5.21
CA ASP A 105 -11.80 -3.43 5.25
C ASP A 105 -11.47 -4.39 4.10
N PRO A 106 -10.95 -5.60 4.38
CA PRO A 106 -10.65 -6.57 3.33
C PRO A 106 -11.86 -6.94 2.48
N GLU A 107 -13.03 -7.11 3.07
CA GLU A 107 -14.24 -7.48 2.34
C GLU A 107 -14.69 -6.37 1.37
N LEU A 108 -14.62 -5.12 1.80
CA LEU A 108 -14.96 -3.98 0.94
C LEU A 108 -14.02 -3.89 -0.25
N ASN A 109 -12.74 -4.15 -0.04
CA ASN A 109 -11.76 -4.15 -1.13
C ASN A 109 -11.99 -5.32 -2.10
N GLU A 110 -12.37 -6.49 -1.60
CA GLU A 110 -12.74 -7.63 -2.44
C GLU A 110 -13.98 -7.32 -3.29
N LEU A 111 -14.96 -6.64 -2.72
CA LEU A 111 -16.15 -6.18 -3.45
C LEU A 111 -15.79 -5.17 -4.54
N ALA A 112 -14.87 -4.25 -4.25
CA ALA A 112 -14.40 -3.28 -5.23
C ALA A 112 -13.71 -3.96 -6.42
N ILE A 113 -12.89 -4.96 -6.16
CA ILE A 113 -12.24 -5.74 -7.21
C ILE A 113 -13.30 -6.46 -8.06
N ALA A 114 -14.29 -7.08 -7.42
CA ALA A 114 -15.38 -7.76 -8.13
C ALA A 114 -16.18 -6.78 -8.99
N GLN A 115 -16.42 -5.57 -8.51
CA GLN A 115 -17.13 -4.54 -9.27
C GLN A 115 -16.34 -4.13 -10.52
N ILE A 116 -15.04 -3.92 -10.40
CA ILE A 116 -14.20 -3.58 -11.56
C ILE A 116 -14.19 -4.70 -12.59
N LYS A 117 -14.20 -5.95 -12.15
CA LYS A 117 -14.24 -7.10 -13.07
C LYS A 117 -15.54 -7.16 -13.85
N SER A 118 -16.67 -6.81 -13.21
CA SER A 118 -17.99 -6.83 -13.88
C SER A 118 -18.27 -5.55 -14.69
N GLU A 119 -17.82 -4.41 -14.21
CA GLU A 119 -17.98 -3.10 -14.84
C GLU A 119 -16.63 -2.38 -14.89
N PRO A 120 -15.78 -2.64 -15.91
CA PRO A 120 -14.45 -2.04 -15.98
C PRO A 120 -14.50 -0.52 -15.96
N CYS A 121 -13.62 0.09 -15.18
CA CYS A 121 -13.46 1.53 -15.08
C CYS A 121 -12.00 1.86 -14.81
N ASP A 122 -11.62 3.11 -15.03
CA ASP A 122 -10.24 3.55 -14.78
C ASP A 122 -9.98 3.91 -13.34
N PHE A 123 -11.03 4.29 -12.60
CA PHE A 123 -10.89 4.71 -11.22
C PHE A 123 -12.16 4.42 -10.42
N LEU A 124 -12.00 3.77 -9.28
CA LEU A 124 -13.09 3.47 -8.35
C LEU A 124 -12.70 3.97 -6.96
N ARG A 125 -13.60 4.69 -6.32
CA ARG A 125 -13.44 5.12 -4.94
C ARG A 125 -14.75 5.02 -4.18
N PRO A 126 -14.72 4.86 -2.85
CA PRO A 126 -15.94 4.94 -2.06
C PRO A 126 -16.51 6.36 -2.09
N PRO A 127 -17.82 6.52 -1.87
CA PRO A 127 -18.43 7.84 -1.74
C PRO A 127 -17.78 8.65 -0.62
N ALA A 128 -17.80 9.98 -0.76
CA ALA A 128 -17.29 10.86 0.27
C ALA A 128 -18.09 10.69 1.57
N GLY A 129 -17.39 10.66 2.70
CA GLY A 129 -18.01 10.50 4.02
C GLY A 129 -18.18 9.07 4.52
N LEU A 130 -17.68 8.12 3.78
CA LEU A 130 -17.62 6.73 4.25
C LEU A 130 -16.24 6.36 4.75
#